data_1e10148d6eb7c02825dd3bc33e79f95c
#
_entry.id   1e10148d6eb7c02825dd3bc33e79f95c
#
_cell.length_a   1.000
_cell.length_b   1.000
_cell.length_c   1.000
_cell.angle_alpha   90.00
_cell.angle_beta   90.00
_cell.angle_gamma   90.00
#
_symmetry.space_group_name_H-M   'P 1'
#
loop_
_entity.id
_entity.type
_entity.pdbx_description
1 polymer ?
#
loop_
_entity_poly.entity_id
_entity_poly.type
_entity_poly.pdbx_seq_one_letter_code
_entity_poly.pdbx_strand_id
1 'polypeptide(L)'
;MKRKLKEKIVLKYCMRIITIIICISSLLVLSDPYNVTDESAENISPTTEAPLTGAVNQSEFHCEPELQVTTTESLSTAAATAFSDRTLNISAPFAGLYNASTGEALYEKDSDKRIHPASLTKILTAITALTYMNTDTVITVGTELNLLPKRSSLCLIKSGHRLTLYDLLTGMLVASGNDAAYTIAVNTARHVMNEDSISDKEAISYFTDLMNSVAKAIGCTDSNFTTPDGFDSEGQYTTIKDLSLICSYALKFKEIREIVSTANKKVVFKSGENVTWSNSNKLLHPDSPYYYSEATGMKTGTTPLAGKCLIATAEFDGQTYVAIVANCESENERYSSVIKLFESFSSK
;
A
#
# COMPACT_ATOMS: atom_id res chain seq x y z
N MET A 1 9.24 -14.97 34.54
CA MET A 1 8.11 -14.14 34.13
C MET A 1 8.15 -13.81 32.62
N LYS A 2 9.26 -13.31 32.07
CA LYS A 2 9.40 -12.93 30.63
C LYS A 2 9.15 -14.09 29.62
N ARG A 3 9.49 -15.36 29.95
CA ARG A 3 9.29 -16.51 29.03
C ARG A 3 7.81 -16.87 28.84
N LYS A 4 7.02 -16.86 29.92
CA LYS A 4 5.57 -17.14 29.87
C LYS A 4 4.79 -16.01 29.14
N LEU A 5 5.30 -14.78 29.18
CA LEU A 5 4.70 -13.66 28.45
C LEU A 5 4.94 -13.82 26.94
N LYS A 6 6.16 -14.19 26.52
CA LYS A 6 6.47 -14.49 25.11
C LYS A 6 5.62 -15.63 24.55
N GLU A 7 5.44 -16.71 25.33
CA GLU A 7 4.60 -17.87 24.92
C GLU A 7 3.11 -17.48 24.77
N LYS A 8 2.58 -16.61 25.65
CA LYS A 8 1.21 -16.10 25.52
C LYS A 8 1.03 -15.17 24.31
N ILE A 9 2.03 -14.35 24.01
CA ILE A 9 2.04 -13.45 22.85
C ILE A 9 2.06 -14.29 21.55
N VAL A 10 2.97 -15.28 21.45
CA VAL A 10 3.06 -16.18 20.30
C VAL A 10 1.76 -16.97 20.10
N LEU A 11 1.15 -17.51 21.17
CA LEU A 11 -0.10 -18.27 21.08
C LEU A 11 -1.28 -17.39 20.62
N LYS A 12 -1.38 -16.16 21.11
CA LYS A 12 -2.39 -15.20 20.68
C LYS A 12 -2.21 -14.78 19.21
N TYR A 13 -0.95 -14.74 18.75
CA TYR A 13 -0.54 -14.49 17.38
C TYR A 13 -0.97 -15.62 16.43
N CYS A 14 -0.65 -16.86 16.80
CA CYS A 14 -1.05 -18.03 16.03
C CYS A 14 -2.58 -18.16 15.91
N MET A 15 -3.31 -17.88 16.99
CA MET A 15 -4.77 -17.92 16.97
C MET A 15 -5.38 -16.87 16.02
N ARG A 16 -4.87 -15.64 15.97
CA ARG A 16 -5.36 -14.60 15.06
C ARG A 16 -5.01 -14.86 13.60
N ILE A 17 -3.80 -15.38 13.32
CA ILE A 17 -3.42 -15.81 11.97
C ILE A 17 -4.32 -16.94 11.48
N ILE A 18 -4.66 -17.89 12.34
CA ILE A 18 -5.58 -18.99 12.04
C ILE A 18 -6.99 -18.44 11.72
N THR A 19 -7.46 -17.42 12.45
CA THR A 19 -8.76 -16.80 12.19
C THR A 19 -8.77 -16.08 10.83
N ILE A 20 -7.70 -15.38 10.47
CA ILE A 20 -7.56 -14.73 9.16
C ILE A 20 -7.51 -15.77 8.03
N ILE A 21 -6.76 -16.86 8.22
CA ILE A 21 -6.69 -17.97 7.25
C ILE A 21 -8.07 -18.64 7.07
N ILE A 22 -8.83 -18.84 8.14
CA ILE A 22 -10.17 -19.42 8.09
C ILE A 22 -11.15 -18.47 7.37
N CYS A 23 -11.06 -17.16 7.60
CA CYS A 23 -11.88 -16.19 6.87
C CYS A 23 -11.54 -16.16 5.36
N ILE A 24 -10.27 -16.28 4.99
CA ILE A 24 -9.84 -16.33 3.58
C ILE A 24 -10.25 -17.65 2.93
N SER A 25 -10.15 -18.77 3.64
CA SER A 25 -10.56 -20.09 3.11
C SER A 25 -12.09 -20.23 2.97
N SER A 26 -12.88 -19.60 3.85
CA SER A 26 -14.34 -19.55 3.70
C SER A 26 -14.80 -18.69 2.51
N LEU A 27 -14.05 -17.64 2.14
CA LEU A 27 -14.30 -16.90 0.88
C LEU A 27 -13.98 -17.71 -0.38
N LEU A 28 -12.98 -18.60 -0.33
CA LEU A 28 -12.60 -19.45 -1.47
C LEU A 28 -13.54 -20.64 -1.70
N VAL A 29 -14.23 -21.11 -0.66
CA VAL A 29 -15.20 -22.23 -0.76
C VAL A 29 -16.56 -21.77 -1.32
N LEU A 30 -16.87 -20.48 -1.31
CA LEU A 30 -18.11 -19.94 -1.87
C LEU A 30 -18.04 -19.61 -3.38
N SER A 31 -16.92 -19.91 -4.05
CA SER A 31 -16.71 -19.66 -5.48
C SER A 31 -16.70 -20.90 -6.37
N ASP A 32 -17.25 -22.03 -5.94
CA ASP A 32 -17.36 -23.24 -6.77
C ASP A 32 -18.76 -23.35 -7.38
N PRO A 33 -18.95 -23.19 -8.71
CA PRO A 33 -20.25 -23.09 -9.36
C PRO A 33 -20.79 -24.43 -9.93
N TYR A 34 -20.56 -25.56 -9.25
CA TYR A 34 -21.17 -26.83 -9.70
C TYR A 34 -21.71 -27.62 -8.52
N ASN A 35 -23.03 -27.44 -8.21
CA ASN A 35 -23.97 -28.55 -7.97
C ASN A 35 -25.41 -28.01 -7.82
N VAL A 36 -26.18 -28.19 -8.88
CA VAL A 36 -27.63 -28.09 -8.84
C VAL A 36 -28.17 -29.52 -8.82
N THR A 37 -28.85 -29.91 -7.76
CA THR A 37 -29.87 -30.95 -7.81
C THR A 37 -31.09 -30.51 -7.02
N ASP A 38 -32.19 -30.50 -7.74
CA ASP A 38 -33.56 -30.25 -7.36
C ASP A 38 -34.09 -31.31 -6.39
N GLU A 39 -34.87 -30.94 -5.39
CA GLU A 39 -36.09 -31.63 -5.00
C GLU A 39 -36.87 -30.93 -3.87
N SER A 40 -38.06 -30.46 -4.26
CA SER A 40 -39.38 -30.41 -3.61
C SER A 40 -39.58 -30.16 -2.11
N ALA A 41 -40.32 -29.09 -1.92
CA ALA A 41 -41.46 -28.77 -1.00
C ALA A 41 -41.84 -29.70 0.15
N GLU A 42 -42.03 -29.12 1.34
CA GLU A 42 -43.33 -29.12 2.05
C GLU A 42 -43.32 -28.21 3.32
N ASN A 43 -44.50 -27.59 3.52
CA ASN A 43 -44.91 -26.72 4.60
C ASN A 43 -44.80 -27.30 6.01
N ILE A 44 -44.68 -26.44 7.05
CA ILE A 44 -45.61 -26.21 8.18
C ILE A 44 -45.06 -25.14 9.13
N SER A 45 -45.83 -24.08 9.41
CA SER A 45 -45.81 -23.17 10.61
C SER A 45 -46.97 -23.59 11.56
N PRO A 46 -47.19 -22.96 12.75
CA PRO A 46 -46.36 -22.12 13.64
C PRO A 46 -46.45 -22.53 15.13
N THR A 47 -45.76 -21.92 16.07
CA THR A 47 -46.29 -21.24 17.29
C THR A 47 -45.20 -20.91 18.34
N THR A 48 -45.19 -19.63 18.74
CA THR A 48 -45.14 -18.96 20.10
C THR A 48 -44.11 -19.42 21.13
N GLU A 49 -43.19 -18.55 21.56
CA GLU A 49 -43.14 -17.70 22.76
C GLU A 49 -41.73 -17.23 23.09
N ALA A 50 -41.58 -15.90 23.38
CA ALA A 50 -40.38 -15.27 23.94
C ALA A 50 -40.41 -15.38 25.48
N PRO A 51 -39.33 -15.10 26.28
CA PRO A 51 -38.85 -13.72 26.41
C PRO A 51 -37.32 -13.52 26.68
N LEU A 52 -36.90 -12.32 26.29
CA LEU A 52 -35.97 -11.35 26.92
C LEU A 52 -34.70 -11.84 27.66
N THR A 53 -33.49 -11.42 27.12
CA THR A 53 -32.55 -10.53 27.81
C THR A 53 -31.31 -10.22 26.93
N GLY A 54 -30.97 -8.93 26.83
CA GLY A 54 -29.58 -8.46 26.74
C GLY A 54 -28.96 -8.33 25.36
N ALA A 55 -29.36 -7.33 24.59
CA ALA A 55 -28.66 -6.90 23.37
C ALA A 55 -27.40 -6.10 23.71
N VAL A 56 -26.24 -6.53 23.14
CA VAL A 56 -25.10 -5.65 22.89
C VAL A 56 -25.00 -5.50 21.38
N ASN A 57 -25.25 -4.28 20.91
CA ASN A 57 -25.16 -3.85 19.52
C ASN A 57 -23.75 -4.06 18.98
N GLN A 58 -23.62 -4.93 18.00
CA GLN A 58 -22.50 -4.92 17.05
C GLN A 58 -23.01 -4.19 15.80
N SER A 59 -22.55 -2.96 15.63
CA SER A 59 -22.77 -2.17 14.43
C SER A 59 -21.98 -2.73 13.26
N GLU A 60 -22.69 -2.98 12.21
CA GLU A 60 -22.38 -3.55 10.91
C GLU A 60 -21.21 -2.84 10.20
N PHE A 61 -20.22 -3.61 9.81
CA PHE A 61 -19.26 -3.21 8.78
C PHE A 61 -19.84 -3.59 7.42
N HIS A 62 -20.40 -2.61 6.72
CA HIS A 62 -20.74 -2.73 5.32
C HIS A 62 -19.57 -2.22 4.48
N CYS A 63 -18.91 -3.12 3.79
CA CYS A 63 -18.11 -2.81 2.61
C CYS A 63 -18.20 -4.00 1.65
N GLU A 64 -19.25 -4.03 0.86
CA GLU A 64 -19.33 -4.87 -0.34
C GLU A 64 -19.10 -3.98 -1.58
N PRO A 65 -18.16 -4.35 -2.46
CA PRO A 65 -18.25 -3.94 -3.85
C PRO A 65 -18.83 -5.11 -4.66
N GLU A 66 -20.05 -4.96 -5.15
CA GLU A 66 -20.60 -5.81 -6.20
C GLU A 66 -19.72 -5.76 -7.45
N LEU A 67 -19.13 -6.89 -7.80
CA LEU A 67 -18.50 -7.10 -9.10
C LEU A 67 -19.56 -7.66 -10.07
N GLN A 68 -20.09 -6.81 -10.94
CA GLN A 68 -20.76 -7.29 -12.15
C GLN A 68 -19.68 -7.67 -13.16
N VAL A 69 -19.51 -8.97 -13.36
CA VAL A 69 -18.67 -9.52 -14.43
C VAL A 69 -19.48 -9.51 -15.73
N THR A 70 -19.24 -8.50 -16.57
CA THR A 70 -19.62 -8.57 -17.99
C THR A 70 -18.44 -9.16 -18.76
N THR A 71 -18.65 -10.35 -19.28
CA THR A 71 -17.75 -11.03 -20.21
C THR A 71 -17.60 -10.22 -21.49
N THR A 72 -16.42 -9.68 -21.73
CA THR A 72 -15.96 -9.24 -23.05
C THR A 72 -14.69 -10.01 -23.40
N GLU A 73 -14.88 -11.19 -24.00
CA GLU A 73 -13.84 -11.87 -24.76
C GLU A 73 -13.59 -11.08 -26.06
N SER A 74 -12.31 -10.93 -26.41
CA SER A 74 -11.76 -10.64 -27.76
C SER A 74 -11.01 -9.34 -28.03
N LEU A 75 -10.48 -8.62 -27.03
CA LEU A 75 -9.58 -7.48 -27.31
C LEU A 75 -8.13 -7.63 -26.78
N SER A 76 -7.85 -8.69 -26.01
CA SER A 76 -6.57 -8.78 -25.29
C SER A 76 -5.40 -9.35 -26.11
N THR A 77 -5.65 -10.11 -27.19
CA THR A 77 -4.59 -10.76 -27.97
C THR A 77 -3.90 -9.85 -28.98
N ALA A 78 -4.58 -8.81 -29.45
CA ALA A 78 -4.01 -7.89 -30.45
C ALA A 78 -3.07 -6.84 -29.83
N ALA A 79 -3.31 -6.43 -28.58
CA ALA A 79 -2.48 -5.47 -27.89
C ALA A 79 -1.15 -6.07 -27.43
N ALA A 80 -1.15 -7.30 -26.91
CA ALA A 80 0.06 -8.01 -26.47
C ALA A 80 1.03 -8.32 -27.62
N THR A 81 0.51 -8.64 -28.82
CA THR A 81 1.32 -8.92 -30.01
C THR A 81 1.95 -7.67 -30.62
N ALA A 82 1.40 -6.49 -30.43
CA ALA A 82 1.92 -5.24 -30.98
C ALA A 82 3.11 -4.67 -30.16
N PHE A 83 3.30 -5.10 -28.91
CA PHE A 83 4.41 -4.67 -28.05
C PHE A 83 5.73 -5.41 -28.33
N SER A 84 5.68 -6.63 -28.89
CA SER A 84 6.88 -7.46 -29.12
C SER A 84 7.80 -6.94 -30.21
N ASP A 85 7.39 -5.98 -31.03
CA ASP A 85 8.14 -5.55 -32.22
C ASP A 85 8.84 -4.18 -32.07
N ARG A 86 8.68 -3.48 -30.93
CA ARG A 86 9.43 -2.26 -30.61
C ARG A 86 10.43 -2.57 -29.51
N THR A 87 11.72 -2.54 -29.82
CA THR A 87 12.81 -2.54 -28.83
C THR A 87 12.76 -1.24 -28.02
N LEU A 88 11.85 -1.20 -27.01
CA LEU A 88 11.75 -0.06 -26.11
C LEU A 88 13.00 -0.01 -25.21
N ASN A 89 13.92 0.89 -25.53
CA ASN A 89 15.14 1.07 -24.76
C ASN A 89 14.87 2.00 -23.56
N ILE A 90 14.60 1.41 -22.39
CA ILE A 90 14.50 2.13 -21.11
C ILE A 90 15.86 2.14 -20.44
N SER A 91 16.36 3.35 -20.09
CA SER A 91 17.68 3.52 -19.47
C SER A 91 17.73 3.00 -18.03
N ALA A 92 16.64 3.11 -17.26
CA ALA A 92 16.59 2.58 -15.90
C ALA A 92 17.03 1.11 -15.85
N PRO A 93 17.88 0.71 -14.87
CA PRO A 93 18.35 -0.67 -14.72
C PRO A 93 17.23 -1.68 -14.50
N PHE A 94 16.23 -1.30 -13.69
CA PHE A 94 15.05 -2.11 -13.38
C PHE A 94 13.81 -1.32 -13.75
N ALA A 95 12.90 -1.93 -14.52
CA ALA A 95 11.71 -1.22 -14.97
C ALA A 95 10.53 -2.17 -15.22
N GLY A 96 9.31 -1.64 -15.06
CA GLY A 96 8.07 -2.34 -15.41
C GLY A 96 6.94 -1.36 -15.71
N LEU A 97 6.04 -1.77 -16.61
CA LEU A 97 4.78 -1.10 -16.90
C LEU A 97 3.66 -2.14 -16.80
N TYR A 98 2.65 -1.86 -16.02
CA TYR A 98 1.56 -2.79 -15.73
C TYR A 98 0.20 -2.08 -15.83
N ASN A 99 -0.82 -2.82 -16.27
CA ASN A 99 -2.20 -2.40 -16.09
C ASN A 99 -2.60 -2.63 -14.62
N ALA A 100 -3.02 -1.58 -13.91
CA ALA A 100 -3.33 -1.66 -12.49
C ALA A 100 -4.53 -2.55 -12.16
N SER A 101 -5.50 -2.68 -13.07
CA SER A 101 -6.74 -3.42 -12.86
C SER A 101 -6.60 -4.91 -13.16
N THR A 102 -5.88 -5.26 -14.23
CA THR A 102 -5.71 -6.65 -14.69
C THR A 102 -4.43 -7.30 -14.15
N GLY A 103 -3.45 -6.50 -13.71
CA GLY A 103 -2.12 -6.97 -13.35
C GLY A 103 -1.25 -7.36 -14.56
N GLU A 104 -1.75 -7.14 -15.79
CA GLU A 104 -1.03 -7.47 -17.03
C GLU A 104 0.26 -6.66 -17.13
N ALA A 105 1.37 -7.36 -17.37
CA ALA A 105 2.67 -6.75 -17.64
C ALA A 105 2.76 -6.33 -19.12
N LEU A 106 2.91 -5.04 -19.37
CA LEU A 106 3.07 -4.46 -20.70
C LEU A 106 4.55 -4.27 -21.07
N TYR A 107 5.41 -4.10 -20.08
CA TYR A 107 6.86 -4.03 -20.21
C TYR A 107 7.52 -4.51 -18.93
N GLU A 108 8.59 -5.28 -19.08
CA GLU A 108 9.42 -5.73 -17.95
C GLU A 108 10.90 -5.72 -18.33
N LYS A 109 11.75 -5.23 -17.42
CA LYS A 109 13.19 -5.27 -17.48
C LYS A 109 13.74 -5.62 -16.10
N ASP A 110 14.35 -6.80 -15.97
CA ASP A 110 14.91 -7.33 -14.72
C ASP A 110 13.89 -7.26 -13.54
N SER A 111 12.61 -7.47 -13.83
CA SER A 111 11.48 -7.21 -12.93
C SER A 111 11.38 -8.16 -11.74
N ASP A 112 12.02 -9.32 -11.80
CA ASP A 112 12.09 -10.36 -10.75
C ASP A 112 13.35 -10.26 -9.87
N LYS A 113 14.29 -9.39 -10.22
CA LYS A 113 15.50 -9.21 -9.42
C LYS A 113 15.25 -8.40 -8.17
N ARG A 114 15.92 -8.76 -7.07
CA ARG A 114 15.84 -8.03 -5.80
C ARG A 114 16.50 -6.68 -5.92
N ILE A 115 15.78 -5.67 -5.44
CA ILE A 115 16.21 -4.28 -5.35
C ILE A 115 15.96 -3.74 -3.93
N HIS A 116 16.67 -2.66 -3.57
CA HIS A 116 16.35 -1.88 -2.37
C HIS A 116 15.15 -0.97 -2.68
N PRO A 117 14.06 -1.03 -1.88
CA PRO A 117 12.82 -0.31 -2.19
C PRO A 117 12.91 1.20 -1.95
N ALA A 118 13.80 1.67 -1.09
CA ALA A 118 13.77 3.04 -0.59
C ALA A 118 12.37 3.44 -0.10
N SER A 119 11.99 4.71 -0.19
CA SER A 119 10.67 5.21 0.25
C SER A 119 9.48 4.70 -0.56
N LEU A 120 9.65 3.81 -1.54
CA LEU A 120 8.54 3.10 -2.17
C LEU A 120 7.82 2.19 -1.15
N THR A 121 8.54 1.72 -0.14
CA THR A 121 8.04 0.99 1.03
C THR A 121 6.84 1.67 1.69
N LYS A 122 6.77 3.01 1.70
CA LYS A 122 5.71 3.78 2.36
C LYS A 122 4.31 3.51 1.79
N ILE A 123 4.22 2.99 0.56
CA ILE A 123 2.94 2.54 0.00
C ILE A 123 2.42 1.35 0.81
N LEU A 124 3.27 0.36 1.09
CA LEU A 124 2.90 -0.79 1.92
C LEU A 124 2.62 -0.38 3.37
N THR A 125 3.39 0.56 3.92
CA THR A 125 3.13 1.14 5.24
C THR A 125 1.73 1.78 5.31
N ALA A 126 1.32 2.51 4.26
CA ALA A 126 -0.02 3.09 4.19
C ALA A 126 -1.11 2.01 4.13
N ILE A 127 -0.95 1.01 3.27
CA ILE A 127 -1.87 -0.14 3.18
C ILE A 127 -2.01 -0.81 4.54
N THR A 128 -0.87 -1.13 5.18
CA THR A 128 -0.85 -1.80 6.48
C THR A 128 -1.59 -0.97 7.55
N ALA A 129 -1.32 0.33 7.63
CA ALA A 129 -2.02 1.20 8.59
C ALA A 129 -3.53 1.25 8.34
N LEU A 130 -3.96 1.41 7.08
CA LEU A 130 -5.37 1.47 6.69
C LEU A 130 -6.12 0.14 6.88
N THR A 131 -5.39 -0.99 6.91
CA THR A 131 -5.98 -2.29 7.21
C THR A 131 -6.41 -2.41 8.68
N TYR A 132 -5.76 -1.66 9.58
CA TYR A 132 -5.95 -1.84 11.03
C TYR A 132 -6.50 -0.61 11.77
N MET A 133 -6.47 0.58 11.15
CA MET A 133 -6.88 1.83 11.81
C MET A 133 -7.76 2.69 10.90
N ASN A 134 -8.71 3.38 11.51
CA ASN A 134 -9.54 4.37 10.82
C ASN A 134 -8.76 5.67 10.57
N THR A 135 -9.03 6.31 9.44
CA THR A 135 -8.32 7.53 8.99
C THR A 135 -8.53 8.75 9.90
N ASP A 136 -9.62 8.81 10.62
CA ASP A 136 -9.97 9.89 11.57
C ASP A 136 -9.35 9.69 12.97
N THR A 137 -8.73 8.53 13.22
CA THR A 137 -8.02 8.25 14.49
C THR A 137 -6.96 9.32 14.74
N VAL A 138 -7.10 10.02 15.88
CA VAL A 138 -6.14 11.06 16.28
C VAL A 138 -4.95 10.42 16.99
N ILE A 139 -3.78 10.65 16.45
CA ILE A 139 -2.50 10.13 16.92
C ILE A 139 -1.67 11.27 17.51
N THR A 140 -1.04 11.04 18.65
CA THR A 140 -0.06 11.95 19.24
C THR A 140 1.34 11.46 18.87
N VAL A 141 2.12 12.33 18.25
CA VAL A 141 3.53 12.07 17.91
C VAL A 141 4.35 11.95 19.20
N GLY A 142 5.08 10.88 19.34
CA GLY A 142 5.79 10.52 20.58
C GLY A 142 7.31 10.48 20.45
N THR A 143 7.89 9.51 21.14
CA THR A 143 9.34 9.28 21.23
C THR A 143 9.90 8.47 20.06
N GLU A 144 9.07 7.90 19.24
CA GLU A 144 9.45 7.14 18.04
C GLU A 144 10.33 7.95 17.08
N LEU A 145 10.24 9.29 17.12
CA LEU A 145 11.10 10.17 16.34
C LEU A 145 12.60 10.05 16.70
N ASN A 146 12.93 9.57 17.90
CA ASN A 146 14.31 9.32 18.31
C ASN A 146 14.94 8.11 17.60
N LEU A 147 14.14 7.29 16.92
CA LEU A 147 14.61 6.11 16.18
C LEU A 147 14.87 6.41 14.70
N LEU A 148 14.61 7.63 14.25
CA LEU A 148 14.81 8.01 12.85
C LEU A 148 16.29 7.90 12.44
N PRO A 149 16.58 7.30 11.29
CA PRO A 149 17.91 7.30 10.72
C PRO A 149 18.41 8.72 10.48
N LYS A 150 19.72 8.94 10.62
CA LYS A 150 20.32 10.22 10.24
C LYS A 150 20.08 10.50 8.75
N ARG A 151 19.83 11.77 8.41
CA ARG A 151 19.53 12.24 7.04
C ARG A 151 18.18 11.72 6.50
N SER A 152 17.25 11.38 7.38
CA SER A 152 15.87 11.05 7.00
C SER A 152 15.19 12.22 6.28
N SER A 153 14.37 11.91 5.28
CA SER A 153 13.37 12.84 4.75
C SER A 153 12.28 13.05 5.80
N LEU A 154 11.91 14.30 6.07
CA LEU A 154 10.96 14.64 7.13
C LEU A 154 9.80 15.46 6.57
N CYS A 155 8.60 15.23 7.05
CA CYS A 155 7.45 16.12 6.89
C CYS A 155 7.35 17.14 8.04
N LEU A 156 8.35 17.16 8.96
CA LEU A 156 8.56 18.14 10.02
C LEU A 156 7.51 18.09 11.14
N ILE A 157 6.93 16.93 11.41
CA ILE A 157 6.15 16.72 12.63
C ILE A 157 7.08 16.61 13.85
N LYS A 158 6.56 16.95 15.05
CA LYS A 158 7.32 16.99 16.30
C LYS A 158 6.58 16.26 17.40
N SER A 159 7.30 15.76 18.39
CA SER A 159 6.72 15.18 19.60
C SER A 159 5.71 16.14 20.22
N GLY A 160 4.55 15.62 20.58
CA GLY A 160 3.40 16.37 21.11
C GLY A 160 2.43 16.86 20.03
N HIS A 161 2.79 16.90 18.74
CA HIS A 161 1.82 17.18 17.69
C HIS A 161 0.72 16.12 17.66
N ARG A 162 -0.50 16.55 17.37
CA ARG A 162 -1.65 15.67 17.23
C ARG A 162 -2.21 15.76 15.83
N LEU A 163 -2.27 14.64 15.13
CA LEU A 163 -2.73 14.54 13.74
C LEU A 163 -3.69 13.36 13.59
N THR A 164 -4.56 13.42 12.60
CA THR A 164 -5.31 12.24 12.19
C THR A 164 -4.39 11.25 11.46
N LEU A 165 -4.77 9.98 11.40
CA LEU A 165 -4.06 9.02 10.55
C LEU A 165 -4.01 9.51 9.09
N TYR A 166 -5.10 10.11 8.57
CA TYR A 166 -5.14 10.68 7.23
C TYR A 166 -4.07 11.78 7.03
N ASP A 167 -3.88 12.67 8.03
CA ASP A 167 -2.86 13.71 7.98
C ASP A 167 -1.44 13.13 8.00
N LEU A 168 -1.21 12.10 8.84
CA LEU A 168 0.08 11.40 8.89
C LEU A 168 0.37 10.67 7.58
N LEU A 169 -0.60 9.97 7.00
CA LEU A 169 -0.49 9.36 5.67
C LEU A 169 -0.16 10.41 4.60
N THR A 170 -0.78 11.59 4.69
CA THR A 170 -0.48 12.71 3.78
C THR A 170 0.97 13.17 3.92
N GLY A 171 1.47 13.41 5.14
CA GLY A 171 2.87 13.78 5.37
C GLY A 171 3.86 12.71 4.90
N MET A 172 3.51 11.43 5.12
CA MET A 172 4.32 10.29 4.70
C MET A 172 4.39 10.12 3.18
N LEU A 173 3.28 10.22 2.47
CA LEU A 173 3.22 9.93 1.03
C LEU A 173 3.58 11.15 0.17
N VAL A 174 3.13 12.36 0.53
CA VAL A 174 3.38 13.60 -0.22
C VAL A 174 4.81 14.10 0.01
N ALA A 175 5.18 14.40 1.27
CA ALA A 175 6.50 14.91 1.61
C ALA A 175 7.56 13.81 1.80
N SER A 176 7.16 12.55 1.68
CA SER A 176 8.04 11.40 1.97
C SER A 176 8.57 11.36 3.41
N GLY A 177 7.78 11.84 4.39
CA GLY A 177 8.19 11.95 5.79
C GLY A 177 8.47 10.59 6.44
N ASN A 178 9.72 10.36 6.88
CA ASN A 178 10.08 9.19 7.67
C ASN A 178 9.53 9.33 9.10
N ASP A 179 9.47 10.56 9.63
CA ASP A 179 8.84 10.90 10.90
C ASP A 179 7.38 10.44 10.95
N ALA A 180 6.60 10.73 9.92
CA ALA A 180 5.23 10.23 9.81
C ALA A 180 5.18 8.70 9.69
N ALA A 181 6.09 8.06 8.93
CA ALA A 181 6.12 6.61 8.78
C ALA A 181 6.35 5.88 10.12
N TYR A 182 7.30 6.38 10.93
CA TYR A 182 7.58 5.82 12.26
C TYR A 182 6.42 6.06 13.24
N THR A 183 5.81 7.25 13.22
CA THR A 183 4.63 7.56 14.04
C THR A 183 3.45 6.65 13.69
N ILE A 184 3.17 6.44 12.41
CA ILE A 184 2.15 5.51 11.95
C ILE A 184 2.47 4.09 12.43
N ALA A 185 3.69 3.61 12.23
CA ALA A 185 4.10 2.25 12.57
C ALA A 185 3.91 1.95 14.06
N VAL A 186 4.43 2.82 14.94
CA VAL A 186 4.35 2.61 16.40
C VAL A 186 2.90 2.63 16.87
N ASN A 187 2.11 3.60 16.42
CA ASN A 187 0.73 3.73 16.89
C ASN A 187 -0.19 2.65 16.31
N THR A 188 0.02 2.21 15.06
CA THR A 188 -0.71 1.07 14.50
C THR A 188 -0.38 -0.23 15.25
N ALA A 189 0.89 -0.47 15.56
CA ALA A 189 1.29 -1.64 16.33
C ALA A 189 0.65 -1.67 17.72
N ARG A 190 0.70 -0.56 18.46
CA ARG A 190 0.06 -0.42 19.78
C ARG A 190 -1.43 -0.65 19.70
N HIS A 191 -2.09 -0.06 18.71
CA HIS A 191 -3.52 -0.26 18.47
C HIS A 191 -3.88 -1.74 18.23
N VAL A 192 -3.16 -2.42 17.35
CA VAL A 192 -3.42 -3.85 17.04
C VAL A 192 -3.14 -4.75 18.24
N MET A 193 -2.09 -4.48 19.00
CA MET A 193 -1.74 -5.23 20.21
C MET A 193 -2.65 -4.88 21.39
N ASN A 194 -3.36 -3.76 21.33
CA ASN A 194 -4.11 -3.18 22.45
C ASN A 194 -3.19 -3.02 23.68
N GLU A 195 -1.98 -2.49 23.46
CA GLU A 195 -0.96 -2.32 24.49
C GLU A 195 -0.10 -1.08 24.20
N ASP A 196 -0.33 0.00 24.95
CA ASP A 196 0.40 1.26 24.78
C ASP A 196 1.80 1.26 25.39
N SER A 197 2.08 0.29 26.28
CA SER A 197 3.33 0.25 27.08
C SER A 197 4.50 -0.42 26.37
N ILE A 198 4.30 -1.01 25.19
CA ILE A 198 5.42 -1.58 24.43
C ILE A 198 6.39 -0.50 23.99
N SER A 199 7.69 -0.82 23.98
CA SER A 199 8.70 0.12 23.49
C SER A 199 8.52 0.42 22.01
N ASP A 200 8.96 1.63 21.58
CA ASP A 200 8.89 2.03 20.17
C ASP A 200 9.58 1.01 19.24
N LYS A 201 10.70 0.41 19.69
CA LYS A 201 11.43 -0.61 18.92
C LYS A 201 10.62 -1.90 18.76
N GLU A 202 9.97 -2.37 19.82
CA GLU A 202 9.11 -3.55 19.77
C GLU A 202 7.89 -3.28 18.87
N ALA A 203 7.32 -2.07 18.96
CA ALA A 203 6.21 -1.65 18.12
C ALA A 203 6.60 -1.62 16.63
N ILE A 204 7.77 -1.07 16.29
CA ILE A 204 8.27 -1.07 14.90
C ILE A 204 8.52 -2.48 14.40
N SER A 205 9.14 -3.35 15.20
CA SER A 205 9.35 -4.75 14.82
C SER A 205 8.03 -5.46 14.54
N TYR A 206 7.03 -5.26 15.41
CA TYR A 206 5.70 -5.82 15.21
C TYR A 206 5.02 -5.27 13.95
N PHE A 207 5.13 -3.97 13.71
CA PHE A 207 4.55 -3.35 12.52
C PHE A 207 5.19 -3.87 11.22
N THR A 208 6.51 -4.08 11.20
CA THR A 208 7.17 -4.67 10.03
C THR A 208 6.76 -6.12 9.78
N ASP A 209 6.48 -6.90 10.84
CA ASP A 209 5.87 -8.22 10.70
C ASP A 209 4.45 -8.15 10.09
N LEU A 210 3.64 -7.14 10.49
CA LEU A 210 2.35 -6.88 9.85
C LEU A 210 2.52 -6.49 8.37
N MET A 211 3.49 -5.63 8.03
CA MET A 211 3.78 -5.25 6.64
C MET A 211 4.10 -6.48 5.80
N ASN A 212 5.00 -7.36 6.27
CA ASN A 212 5.36 -8.57 5.54
C ASN A 212 4.17 -9.54 5.41
N SER A 213 3.30 -9.61 6.41
CA SER A 213 2.07 -10.41 6.35
C SER A 213 1.09 -9.85 5.31
N VAL A 214 0.93 -8.52 5.25
CA VAL A 214 0.11 -7.85 4.23
C VAL A 214 0.71 -8.02 2.84
N ALA A 215 2.02 -7.85 2.67
CA ALA A 215 2.69 -8.09 1.38
C ALA A 215 2.46 -9.52 0.88
N LYS A 216 2.61 -10.51 1.76
CA LYS A 216 2.33 -11.91 1.43
C LYS A 216 0.86 -12.15 1.05
N ALA A 217 -0.09 -11.53 1.76
CA ALA A 217 -1.52 -11.62 1.44
C ALA A 217 -1.88 -10.96 0.09
N ILE A 218 -1.14 -9.92 -0.32
CA ILE A 218 -1.25 -9.29 -1.63
C ILE A 218 -0.71 -10.21 -2.75
N GLY A 219 0.15 -11.19 -2.43
CA GLY A 219 0.77 -12.11 -3.38
C GLY A 219 2.26 -11.85 -3.63
N CYS A 220 2.91 -10.96 -2.86
CA CYS A 220 4.35 -10.75 -2.96
C CYS A 220 5.11 -12.01 -2.51
N THR A 221 6.02 -12.49 -3.33
CA THR A 221 6.77 -13.73 -3.08
C THR A 221 8.26 -13.52 -2.85
N ASP A 222 8.79 -12.37 -3.26
CA ASP A 222 10.23 -12.05 -3.16
C ASP A 222 10.46 -10.65 -2.60
N SER A 223 9.84 -10.36 -1.45
CA SER A 223 9.98 -9.11 -0.70
C SER A 223 10.14 -9.38 0.78
N ASN A 224 10.92 -8.53 1.43
CA ASN A 224 11.03 -8.48 2.89
C ASN A 224 11.25 -7.03 3.32
N PHE A 225 10.40 -6.54 4.21
CA PHE A 225 10.43 -5.17 4.71
C PHE A 225 10.84 -5.16 6.18
N THR A 226 11.90 -4.43 6.51
CA THR A 226 12.48 -4.37 7.86
C THR A 226 12.37 -2.98 8.48
N THR A 227 11.92 -1.98 7.72
CA THR A 227 11.66 -0.62 8.20
C THR A 227 10.34 -0.09 7.62
N PRO A 228 9.62 0.80 8.34
CA PRO A 228 8.37 1.36 7.83
C PRO A 228 8.56 2.45 6.77
N ASP A 229 9.76 3.02 6.66
CA ASP A 229 10.09 4.14 5.78
C ASP A 229 10.87 3.74 4.53
N GLY A 230 11.45 2.53 4.52
CA GLY A 230 12.25 2.02 3.44
C GLY A 230 13.71 2.49 3.44
N PHE A 231 14.20 3.07 4.54
CA PHE A 231 15.63 3.38 4.66
C PHE A 231 16.46 2.11 4.57
N ASP A 232 17.68 2.22 4.01
CA ASP A 232 18.55 1.06 3.82
C ASP A 232 18.77 0.30 5.14
N SER A 233 18.42 -0.99 5.14
CA SER A 233 18.50 -1.87 6.29
C SER A 233 18.83 -3.29 5.84
N GLU A 234 19.53 -4.04 6.71
CA GLU A 234 19.85 -5.44 6.44
C GLU A 234 18.56 -6.26 6.23
N GLY A 235 18.60 -7.12 5.23
CA GLY A 235 17.47 -7.99 4.91
C GLY A 235 16.30 -7.30 4.19
N GLN A 236 16.36 -5.98 3.90
CA GLN A 236 15.29 -5.27 3.22
C GLN A 236 15.45 -5.31 1.70
N TYR A 237 14.48 -5.90 1.01
CA TYR A 237 14.45 -6.00 -0.44
C TYR A 237 13.02 -6.15 -0.96
N THR A 238 12.86 -5.92 -2.25
CA THR A 238 11.63 -6.16 -3.02
C THR A 238 11.99 -6.40 -4.50
N THR A 239 10.99 -6.59 -5.34
CA THR A 239 11.14 -6.68 -6.81
C THR A 239 10.19 -5.70 -7.49
N ILE A 240 10.42 -5.41 -8.78
CA ILE A 240 9.48 -4.60 -9.59
C ILE A 240 8.11 -5.29 -9.66
N LYS A 241 8.09 -6.62 -9.80
CA LYS A 241 6.85 -7.42 -9.80
C LYS A 241 6.06 -7.28 -8.50
N ASP A 242 6.71 -7.47 -7.36
CA ASP A 242 6.04 -7.34 -6.06
C ASP A 242 5.55 -5.91 -5.81
N LEU A 243 6.33 -4.90 -6.21
CA LEU A 243 5.91 -3.49 -6.14
C LEU A 243 4.69 -3.21 -7.02
N SER A 244 4.56 -3.86 -8.19
CA SER A 244 3.37 -3.70 -9.03
C SER A 244 2.10 -4.23 -8.36
N LEU A 245 2.20 -5.36 -7.66
CA LEU A 245 1.11 -5.93 -6.86
C LEU A 245 0.73 -5.01 -5.70
N ILE A 246 1.73 -4.52 -4.95
CA ILE A 246 1.51 -3.58 -3.85
C ILE A 246 0.82 -2.32 -4.35
N CYS A 247 1.24 -1.76 -5.51
CA CYS A 247 0.64 -0.56 -6.08
C CYS A 247 -0.79 -0.79 -6.55
N SER A 248 -1.05 -1.88 -7.27
CA SER A 248 -2.38 -2.24 -7.73
C SER A 248 -3.34 -2.42 -6.55
N TYR A 249 -2.85 -3.00 -5.45
CA TYR A 249 -3.64 -3.13 -4.23
C TYR A 249 -3.86 -1.79 -3.53
N ALA A 250 -2.83 -0.93 -3.47
CA ALA A 250 -2.92 0.41 -2.89
C ALA A 250 -3.97 1.29 -3.58
N LEU A 251 -4.11 1.15 -4.90
CA LEU A 251 -5.10 1.88 -5.69
C LEU A 251 -6.57 1.50 -5.37
N LYS A 252 -6.82 0.43 -4.62
CA LYS A 252 -8.17 0.11 -4.10
C LYS A 252 -8.58 1.05 -2.94
N PHE A 253 -7.62 1.67 -2.23
CA PHE A 253 -7.87 2.61 -1.16
C PHE A 253 -8.08 4.03 -1.72
N LYS A 254 -9.28 4.58 -1.53
CA LYS A 254 -9.63 5.95 -1.96
C LYS A 254 -8.67 6.96 -1.37
N GLU A 255 -8.35 6.83 -0.09
CA GLU A 255 -7.47 7.73 0.66
C GLU A 255 -6.06 7.77 0.05
N ILE A 256 -5.52 6.62 -0.35
CA ILE A 256 -4.21 6.58 -1.01
C ILE A 256 -4.27 7.30 -2.34
N ARG A 257 -5.28 7.02 -3.19
CA ARG A 257 -5.42 7.69 -4.49
C ARG A 257 -5.50 9.21 -4.35
N GLU A 258 -6.33 9.71 -3.41
CA GLU A 258 -6.49 11.14 -3.16
C GLU A 258 -5.19 11.80 -2.66
N ILE A 259 -4.44 11.14 -1.78
CA ILE A 259 -3.20 11.67 -1.23
C ILE A 259 -2.10 11.71 -2.29
N VAL A 260 -1.87 10.60 -3.00
CA VAL A 260 -0.73 10.48 -3.92
C VAL A 260 -0.88 11.32 -5.18
N SER A 261 -2.11 11.67 -5.59
CA SER A 261 -2.38 12.55 -6.75
C SER A 261 -2.24 14.04 -6.43
N THR A 262 -2.08 14.40 -5.16
CA THR A 262 -2.03 15.78 -4.71
C THR A 262 -0.63 16.38 -4.88
N ALA A 263 -0.47 17.46 -5.65
CA ALA A 263 0.81 18.16 -5.81
C ALA A 263 1.23 18.90 -4.53
N ASN A 264 0.29 19.64 -3.92
CA ASN A 264 0.53 20.37 -2.68
C ASN A 264 -0.67 20.23 -1.73
N LYS A 265 -0.43 19.98 -0.45
CA LYS A 265 -1.48 19.82 0.55
C LYS A 265 -1.23 20.69 1.77
N LYS A 266 -2.17 21.60 2.06
CA LYS A 266 -2.21 22.32 3.34
C LYS A 266 -2.95 21.47 4.37
N VAL A 267 -2.33 21.27 5.53
CA VAL A 267 -2.88 20.49 6.64
C VAL A 267 -2.85 21.35 7.91
N VAL A 268 -3.91 21.27 8.69
CA VAL A 268 -4.00 21.87 10.03
C VAL A 268 -4.09 20.74 11.04
N PHE A 269 -3.09 20.66 11.92
CA PHE A 269 -3.01 19.62 12.93
C PHE A 269 -4.11 19.78 13.98
N LYS A 270 -4.47 18.70 14.64
CA LYS A 270 -5.41 18.75 15.77
C LYS A 270 -4.85 19.52 16.98
N SER A 271 -3.53 19.71 17.03
CA SER A 271 -2.81 20.53 18.02
C SER A 271 -2.74 22.02 17.65
N GLY A 272 -3.19 22.41 16.44
CA GLY A 272 -3.32 23.80 16.00
C GLY A 272 -2.26 24.27 15.01
N GLU A 273 -1.16 23.56 14.82
CA GLU A 273 -0.12 23.90 13.85
C GLU A 273 -0.64 23.70 12.43
N ASN A 274 -0.03 24.39 11.47
CA ASN A 274 -0.32 24.20 10.06
C ASN A 274 0.96 24.05 9.25
N VAL A 275 0.86 23.30 8.15
CA VAL A 275 1.96 23.03 7.24
C VAL A 275 1.42 22.90 5.82
N THR A 276 2.23 23.21 4.84
CA THR A 276 1.97 22.86 3.46
C THR A 276 3.03 21.89 2.99
N TRP A 277 2.63 20.68 2.63
CA TRP A 277 3.49 19.68 2.05
C TRP A 277 3.42 19.70 0.54
N SER A 278 4.59 19.62 -0.10
CA SER A 278 4.74 19.50 -1.56
C SER A 278 5.11 18.06 -1.91
N ASN A 279 4.48 17.52 -2.94
CA ASN A 279 4.72 16.15 -3.37
C ASN A 279 6.12 16.02 -3.96
N SER A 280 6.84 15.01 -3.52
CA SER A 280 8.17 14.69 -4.05
C SER A 280 8.14 14.17 -5.49
N ASN A 281 6.96 13.78 -6.00
CA ASN A 281 6.78 13.33 -7.38
C ASN A 281 6.61 14.52 -8.33
N LYS A 282 7.66 14.82 -9.08
CA LYS A 282 7.70 15.97 -10.00
C LYS A 282 6.81 15.83 -11.23
N LEU A 283 6.27 14.64 -11.51
CA LEU A 283 5.28 14.47 -12.58
C LEU A 283 3.98 15.25 -12.32
N LEU A 284 3.69 15.55 -11.03
CA LEU A 284 2.44 16.20 -10.60
C LEU A 284 2.53 17.73 -10.56
N HIS A 285 3.69 18.31 -10.78
CA HIS A 285 3.91 19.75 -10.64
C HIS A 285 3.97 20.44 -12.01
N PRO A 286 3.01 21.32 -12.38
CA PRO A 286 2.99 21.96 -13.68
C PRO A 286 4.25 22.75 -14.03
N ASP A 287 4.94 23.28 -13.01
CA ASP A 287 6.19 24.04 -13.19
C ASP A 287 7.44 23.15 -13.29
N SER A 288 7.27 21.84 -13.19
CA SER A 288 8.37 20.88 -13.29
C SER A 288 8.71 20.58 -14.77
N PRO A 289 10.00 20.45 -15.13
CA PRO A 289 10.38 19.96 -16.45
C PRO A 289 9.95 18.51 -16.72
N TYR A 290 9.47 17.80 -15.71
CA TYR A 290 8.99 16.43 -15.78
C TYR A 290 7.47 16.32 -15.65
N TYR A 291 6.75 17.46 -15.71
CA TYR A 291 5.30 17.44 -15.61
C TYR A 291 4.68 16.52 -16.66
N TYR A 292 3.73 15.69 -16.21
CA TYR A 292 3.01 14.76 -17.08
C TYR A 292 1.52 14.83 -16.73
N SER A 293 0.71 15.34 -17.65
CA SER A 293 -0.69 15.72 -17.39
C SER A 293 -1.57 14.56 -16.94
N GLU A 294 -1.30 13.36 -17.47
CA GLU A 294 -2.04 12.14 -17.18
C GLU A 294 -1.58 11.46 -15.87
N ALA A 295 -0.50 11.97 -15.23
CA ALA A 295 0.01 11.37 -13.99
C ALA A 295 -0.96 11.57 -12.83
N THR A 296 -1.28 10.45 -12.14
CA THR A 296 -2.17 10.39 -10.98
C THR A 296 -1.47 10.01 -9.67
N GLY A 297 -0.17 9.85 -9.66
CA GLY A 297 0.65 9.47 -8.50
C GLY A 297 2.01 8.92 -8.92
N MET A 298 2.79 8.24 -8.14
CA MET A 298 2.47 7.69 -6.83
C MET A 298 3.55 8.05 -5.80
N LYS A 299 4.79 7.50 -5.91
CA LYS A 299 5.83 7.65 -4.88
C LYS A 299 7.23 7.63 -5.45
N THR A 300 8.07 8.56 -4.99
CA THR A 300 9.52 8.56 -5.21
C THR A 300 10.26 7.85 -4.09
N GLY A 301 11.43 7.31 -4.40
CA GLY A 301 12.37 6.78 -3.43
C GLY A 301 13.81 7.16 -3.77
N THR A 302 14.64 7.35 -2.75
CA THR A 302 16.09 7.56 -2.93
C THR A 302 16.82 7.17 -1.65
N THR A 303 17.76 6.24 -1.77
CA THR A 303 18.75 5.92 -0.73
C THR A 303 20.10 5.64 -1.41
N PRO A 304 21.21 5.58 -0.66
CA PRO A 304 22.49 5.21 -1.23
C PRO A 304 22.50 3.86 -1.96
N LEU A 305 21.81 2.84 -1.44
CA LEU A 305 21.76 1.50 -2.05
C LEU A 305 20.71 1.38 -3.15
N ALA A 306 19.57 2.06 -3.00
CA ALA A 306 18.48 1.99 -3.96
C ALA A 306 18.69 2.85 -5.22
N GLY A 307 19.61 3.81 -5.20
CA GLY A 307 19.66 4.84 -6.25
C GLY A 307 18.37 5.68 -6.26
N LYS A 308 17.95 6.15 -7.41
CA LYS A 308 16.69 6.89 -7.57
C LYS A 308 15.60 5.98 -8.11
N CYS A 309 14.49 5.90 -7.38
CA CYS A 309 13.36 5.03 -7.69
C CYS A 309 12.07 5.86 -7.85
N LEU A 310 11.16 5.38 -8.69
CA LEU A 310 9.84 5.99 -8.86
C LEU A 310 8.82 4.90 -9.18
N ILE A 311 7.71 4.94 -8.47
CA ILE A 311 6.44 4.39 -8.92
C ILE A 311 5.59 5.56 -9.37
N ALA A 312 5.14 5.52 -10.60
CA ALA A 312 4.19 6.48 -11.14
C ALA A 312 2.93 5.78 -11.62
N THR A 313 1.81 6.46 -11.50
CA THR A 313 0.54 6.05 -12.09
C THR A 313 0.07 7.11 -13.08
N ALA A 314 -0.55 6.67 -14.16
CA ALA A 314 -1.19 7.53 -15.14
C ALA A 314 -2.49 6.89 -15.62
N GLU A 315 -3.41 7.71 -16.11
CA GLU A 315 -4.71 7.26 -16.60
C GLU A 315 -4.83 7.53 -18.09
N PHE A 316 -5.15 6.48 -18.87
CA PHE A 316 -5.38 6.54 -20.31
C PHE A 316 -6.65 5.72 -20.61
N ASP A 317 -7.56 6.31 -21.38
CA ASP A 317 -8.81 5.66 -21.83
C ASP A 317 -9.61 5.02 -20.67
N GLY A 318 -9.62 5.69 -19.50
CA GLY A 318 -10.32 5.22 -18.30
C GLY A 318 -9.65 4.05 -17.58
N GLN A 319 -8.42 3.70 -17.95
CA GLN A 319 -7.62 2.67 -17.29
C GLN A 319 -6.38 3.27 -16.62
N THR A 320 -6.05 2.75 -15.45
CA THR A 320 -4.85 3.17 -14.71
C THR A 320 -3.68 2.24 -15.01
N TYR A 321 -2.55 2.83 -15.30
CA TYR A 321 -1.28 2.14 -15.53
C TYR A 321 -0.26 2.50 -14.45
N VAL A 322 0.57 1.52 -14.10
CA VAL A 322 1.63 1.64 -13.09
C VAL A 322 2.97 1.46 -13.79
N ALA A 323 3.78 2.52 -13.85
CA ALA A 323 5.16 2.49 -14.29
C ALA A 323 6.10 2.50 -13.07
N ILE A 324 7.04 1.57 -13.03
CA ILE A 324 8.00 1.44 -11.93
C ILE A 324 9.41 1.45 -12.50
N VAL A 325 10.28 2.28 -11.93
CA VAL A 325 11.71 2.27 -12.24
C VAL A 325 12.53 2.32 -10.95
N ALA A 326 13.66 1.62 -10.95
CA ALA A 326 14.55 1.57 -9.79
C ALA A 326 16.02 1.59 -10.19
N ASN A 327 16.85 1.96 -9.22
CA ASN A 327 18.30 2.04 -9.31
C ASN A 327 18.80 2.99 -10.41
N CYS A 328 18.03 4.05 -10.69
CA CYS A 328 18.46 5.10 -11.62
C CYS A 328 19.59 5.93 -10.99
N GLU A 329 20.58 6.32 -11.82
CA GLU A 329 21.71 7.13 -11.37
C GLU A 329 21.31 8.60 -11.16
N SER A 330 20.41 9.10 -12.00
CA SER A 330 20.00 10.50 -11.99
C SER A 330 18.48 10.69 -11.86
N GLU A 331 18.09 11.90 -11.46
CA GLU A 331 16.69 12.30 -11.44
C GLU A 331 16.11 12.32 -12.87
N ASN A 332 16.90 12.79 -13.82
CA ASN A 332 16.49 12.80 -15.23
C ASN A 332 16.21 11.39 -15.75
N GLU A 333 17.09 10.43 -15.47
CA GLU A 333 16.91 9.04 -15.87
C GLU A 333 15.62 8.44 -15.29
N ARG A 334 15.36 8.70 -14.00
CA ARG A 334 14.16 8.25 -13.29
C ARG A 334 12.87 8.74 -13.97
N TYR A 335 12.77 10.04 -14.23
CA TYR A 335 11.56 10.63 -14.82
C TYR A 335 11.44 10.35 -16.32
N SER A 336 12.53 10.47 -17.08
CA SER A 336 12.50 10.21 -18.53
C SER A 336 12.16 8.76 -18.84
N SER A 337 12.64 7.80 -18.01
CA SER A 337 12.29 6.39 -18.17
C SER A 337 10.79 6.14 -17.96
N VAL A 338 10.19 6.75 -16.93
CA VAL A 338 8.76 6.61 -16.66
C VAL A 338 7.91 7.26 -17.75
N ILE A 339 8.23 8.50 -18.14
CA ILE A 339 7.52 9.21 -19.22
C ILE A 339 7.57 8.37 -20.51
N LYS A 340 8.75 7.86 -20.87
CA LYS A 340 8.92 7.02 -22.04
C LYS A 340 8.11 5.72 -21.97
N LEU A 341 7.97 5.09 -20.80
CA LEU A 341 7.09 3.94 -20.60
C LEU A 341 5.64 4.31 -20.91
N PHE A 342 5.13 5.40 -20.35
CA PHE A 342 3.78 5.85 -20.60
C PHE A 342 3.54 6.23 -22.07
N GLU A 343 4.42 7.05 -22.67
CA GLU A 343 4.31 7.46 -24.06
C GLU A 343 4.35 6.29 -25.05
N SER A 344 5.13 5.25 -24.75
CA SER A 344 5.22 4.06 -25.62
C SER A 344 3.88 3.33 -25.72
N PHE A 345 3.02 3.50 -24.72
CA PHE A 345 1.69 2.88 -24.65
C PHE A 345 0.58 3.82 -25.12
N SER A 346 0.61 5.10 -24.73
CA SER A 346 -0.42 6.09 -25.07
C SER A 346 -0.43 6.52 -26.56
N SER A 347 0.62 6.19 -27.32
CA SER A 347 0.75 6.53 -28.75
C SER A 347 -0.05 5.58 -29.67
N LYS A 348 -0.94 4.79 -29.12
CA LYS A 348 -1.83 3.87 -29.84
C LYS A 348 -3.27 4.28 -29.69
#